data_5570fae0edbc6da0b20d99757273d7b9
#
_entry.id   5570fae0edbc6da0b20d99757273d7b9
#
_cell.length_a   1.000
_cell.length_b   1.000
_cell.length_c   1.000
_cell.angle_alpha   90.00
_cell.angle_beta   90.00
_cell.angle_gamma   90.00
#
_symmetry.space_group_name_H-M   'P 1'
#
loop_
_entity.id
_entity.type
_entity.pdbx_description
1 polymer ?
#
loop_
_entity_poly.entity_id
_entity_poly.type
_entity_poly.pdbx_seq_one_letter_code
_entity_poly.pdbx_strand_id
1 'polypeptide(L)'
;MLRNFFFVVMCLLVFPKCMLAQAVAEYPKKVHDFGVVAENSDSVECEFKVANVGDKPLMIEGVYVSCGCTSATYSKEAVAPGDSAVVYVSFFPKDLDGRYLKTIYVYTNTVPRKNHVRIKALVVPPGKEK
;
A
#
# COMPACT_ATOMS: atom_id res chain seq x y z
N MET A 1 25.71 22.93 48.07
CA MET A 1 26.33 21.90 47.22
C MET A 1 25.32 20.84 46.73
N LEU A 2 24.48 20.29 47.56
CA LEU A 2 23.45 19.32 47.20
C LEU A 2 22.37 19.90 46.26
N ARG A 3 22.09 21.17 46.35
CA ARG A 3 21.06 21.87 45.57
C ARG A 3 21.45 21.97 44.08
N ASN A 4 22.73 22.16 43.78
CA ASN A 4 23.20 22.24 42.38
C ASN A 4 23.34 20.85 41.74
N PHE A 5 23.59 19.83 42.56
CA PHE A 5 23.65 18.46 42.09
C PHE A 5 22.26 17.96 41.67
N PHE A 6 21.22 18.36 42.37
CA PHE A 6 19.84 17.99 42.05
C PHE A 6 19.37 18.63 40.72
N PHE A 7 19.81 19.86 40.44
CA PHE A 7 19.50 20.54 39.19
C PHE A 7 20.20 19.91 37.99
N VAL A 8 21.43 19.45 38.16
CA VAL A 8 22.19 18.79 37.09
C VAL A 8 21.64 17.39 36.79
N VAL A 9 21.18 16.66 37.80
CA VAL A 9 20.54 15.35 37.60
C VAL A 9 19.17 15.48 36.98
N MET A 10 18.43 16.52 37.25
CA MET A 10 17.11 16.76 36.65
C MET A 10 17.21 17.21 35.18
N CYS A 11 18.28 17.88 34.80
CA CYS A 11 18.54 18.28 33.41
C CYS A 11 18.93 17.06 32.54
N LEU A 12 19.45 15.99 33.13
CA LEU A 12 19.87 14.77 32.40
C LEU A 12 18.69 13.83 32.09
N LEU A 13 17.51 14.07 32.66
CA LEU A 13 16.30 13.24 32.44
C LEU A 13 15.39 13.77 31.33
N VAL A 14 15.69 14.96 30.80
CA VAL A 14 14.98 15.49 29.63
C VAL A 14 15.81 15.20 28.39
N PHE A 15 16.02 13.91 28.08
CA PHE A 15 16.36 13.54 26.72
C PHE A 15 15.13 13.84 25.84
N PRO A 16 15.22 14.78 24.90
CA PRO A 16 14.22 14.81 23.86
C PRO A 16 14.33 13.45 23.18
N LYS A 17 13.25 12.68 23.25
CA LYS A 17 13.09 11.56 22.34
C LYS A 17 13.16 12.18 20.94
N CYS A 18 14.33 12.10 20.32
CA CYS A 18 14.49 12.43 18.93
C CYS A 18 13.70 11.37 18.17
N MET A 19 12.38 11.56 18.08
CA MET A 19 11.56 10.78 17.18
C MET A 19 12.03 11.17 15.78
N LEU A 20 12.81 10.28 15.18
CA LEU A 20 13.18 10.44 13.79
C LEU A 20 11.91 10.54 12.99
N ALA A 21 11.61 11.76 12.53
CA ALA A 21 10.47 11.98 11.66
C ALA A 21 10.68 11.18 10.37
N GLN A 22 9.67 10.39 9.98
CA GLN A 22 9.72 9.56 8.78
C GLN A 22 8.33 9.39 8.18
N ALA A 23 8.31 9.12 6.88
CA ALA A 23 7.09 8.67 6.22
C ALA A 23 6.79 7.23 6.66
N VAL A 24 5.53 6.95 6.98
CA VAL A 24 5.07 5.61 7.35
C VAL A 24 3.84 5.28 6.52
N ALA A 25 3.90 4.16 5.81
CA ALA A 25 2.80 3.69 4.99
C ALA A 25 1.92 2.70 5.76
N GLU A 26 0.62 2.94 5.72
CA GLU A 26 -0.38 1.99 6.19
C GLU A 26 -1.29 1.60 5.04
N TYR A 27 -1.56 0.30 4.92
CA TYR A 27 -2.43 -0.26 3.90
C TYR A 27 -3.71 -0.76 4.58
N PRO A 28 -4.78 0.03 4.62
CA PRO A 28 -6.03 -0.35 5.30
C PRO A 28 -6.65 -1.62 4.73
N LYS A 29 -6.47 -1.83 3.41
CA LYS A 29 -6.93 -3.02 2.70
C LYS A 29 -5.80 -3.53 1.82
N LYS A 30 -5.37 -4.77 2.04
CA LYS A 30 -4.27 -5.40 1.29
C LYS A 30 -4.74 -6.43 0.28
N VAL A 31 -5.99 -6.82 0.32
CA VAL A 31 -6.56 -7.83 -0.58
C VAL A 31 -7.89 -7.31 -1.12
N HIS A 32 -8.04 -7.36 -2.43
CA HIS A 32 -9.31 -7.10 -3.10
C HIS A 32 -9.77 -8.35 -3.82
N ASP A 33 -10.98 -8.80 -3.53
CA ASP A 33 -11.60 -9.94 -4.19
C ASP A 33 -12.65 -9.45 -5.19
N PHE A 34 -12.38 -9.64 -6.47
CA PHE A 34 -13.33 -9.32 -7.53
C PHE A 34 -14.51 -10.31 -7.59
N GLY A 35 -14.41 -11.43 -6.87
CA GLY A 35 -15.41 -12.48 -6.93
C GLY A 35 -15.40 -13.22 -8.26
N VAL A 36 -16.58 -13.56 -8.75
CA VAL A 36 -16.76 -14.27 -10.02
C VAL A 36 -16.71 -13.25 -11.17
N VAL A 37 -15.82 -13.47 -12.12
CA VAL A 37 -15.61 -12.61 -13.28
C VAL A 37 -15.77 -13.44 -14.56
N ALA A 38 -16.60 -12.97 -15.49
CA ALA A 38 -16.75 -13.63 -16.77
C ALA A 38 -15.49 -13.43 -17.63
N GLU A 39 -15.05 -14.48 -18.30
CA GLU A 39 -13.86 -14.46 -19.16
C GLU A 39 -13.98 -13.42 -20.29
N ASN A 40 -15.17 -13.22 -20.82
CA ASN A 40 -15.45 -12.24 -21.88
C ASN A 40 -15.68 -10.82 -21.34
N SER A 41 -15.54 -10.58 -20.04
CA SER A 41 -15.65 -9.25 -19.50
C SER A 41 -14.48 -8.36 -19.94
N ASP A 42 -14.71 -7.06 -19.99
CA ASP A 42 -13.64 -6.09 -20.03
C ASP A 42 -12.83 -6.16 -18.74
N SER A 43 -11.82 -5.31 -18.60
CA SER A 43 -11.04 -5.26 -17.37
C SER A 43 -11.92 -4.96 -16.15
N VAL A 44 -11.59 -5.56 -15.02
CA VAL A 44 -12.12 -5.17 -13.72
C VAL A 44 -11.05 -4.41 -12.94
N GLU A 45 -11.46 -3.37 -12.22
CA GLU A 45 -10.54 -2.43 -11.60
C GLU A 45 -10.81 -2.28 -10.10
N CYS A 46 -9.76 -2.01 -9.36
CA CYS A 46 -9.86 -1.64 -7.94
C CYS A 46 -8.77 -0.65 -7.57
N GLU A 47 -8.91 -0.09 -6.38
CA GLU A 47 -7.97 0.86 -5.80
C GLU A 47 -7.49 0.35 -4.44
N PHE A 48 -6.20 0.55 -4.18
CA PHE A 48 -5.62 0.34 -2.87
C PHE A 48 -5.13 1.67 -2.33
N LYS A 49 -5.57 2.04 -1.13
CA LYS A 49 -5.09 3.22 -0.45
C LYS A 49 -3.79 2.94 0.28
N VAL A 50 -2.87 3.87 0.20
CA VAL A 50 -1.62 3.87 0.96
C VAL A 50 -1.66 5.10 1.84
N ALA A 51 -2.03 4.93 3.10
CA ALA A 51 -2.18 6.03 4.04
C ALA A 51 -0.83 6.45 4.61
N ASN A 52 -0.57 7.73 4.66
CA ASN A 52 0.59 8.27 5.34
C ASN A 52 0.26 8.53 6.81
N VAL A 53 0.73 7.65 7.68
CA VAL A 53 0.56 7.77 9.14
C VAL A 53 1.84 8.23 9.83
N GLY A 54 2.82 8.68 9.07
CA GLY A 54 4.09 9.23 9.56
C GLY A 54 4.07 10.75 9.64
N ASP A 55 5.27 11.32 9.79
CA ASP A 55 5.48 12.75 10.00
C ASP A 55 6.07 13.47 8.78
N LYS A 56 6.46 12.74 7.75
CA LYS A 56 7.01 13.27 6.51
C LYS A 56 6.18 12.88 5.30
N PRO A 57 6.27 13.62 4.19
CA PRO A 57 5.56 13.27 2.97
C PRO A 57 5.88 11.84 2.51
N LEU A 58 4.85 11.10 2.12
CA LEU A 58 4.95 9.75 1.57
C LEU A 58 4.85 9.83 0.05
N MET A 59 5.73 9.11 -0.62
CA MET A 59 5.71 8.99 -2.07
C MET A 59 5.78 7.53 -2.48
N ILE A 60 4.91 7.13 -3.41
CA ILE A 60 5.04 5.84 -4.09
C ILE A 60 6.11 6.02 -5.17
N GLU A 61 7.15 5.18 -5.11
CA GLU A 61 8.29 5.25 -6.03
C GLU A 61 8.11 4.33 -7.23
N GLY A 62 7.28 3.30 -7.09
CA GLY A 62 6.98 2.37 -8.17
C GLY A 62 6.05 1.27 -7.75
N VAL A 63 5.49 0.59 -8.75
CA VAL A 63 4.70 -0.64 -8.58
C VAL A 63 5.19 -1.69 -9.56
N TYR A 64 5.11 -2.95 -9.17
CA TYR A 64 5.50 -4.07 -10.00
C TYR A 64 4.44 -5.17 -9.97
N VAL A 65 4.09 -5.65 -11.15
CA VAL A 65 3.18 -6.79 -11.34
C VAL A 65 3.90 -7.91 -12.08
N SER A 66 3.65 -9.16 -11.69
CA SER A 66 4.33 -10.33 -12.25
C SER A 66 3.59 -11.01 -13.40
N CYS A 67 2.41 -10.50 -13.76
CA CYS A 67 1.53 -11.14 -14.77
C CYS A 67 1.06 -10.10 -15.78
N GLY A 68 1.09 -10.46 -17.07
CA GLY A 68 0.51 -9.62 -18.13
C GLY A 68 -1.01 -9.46 -18.05
N CYS A 69 -1.69 -10.26 -17.21
CA CYS A 69 -3.12 -10.14 -16.96
C CYS A 69 -3.48 -9.05 -15.96
N THR A 70 -2.50 -8.40 -15.39
CA THR A 70 -2.68 -7.35 -14.38
C THR A 70 -1.87 -6.12 -14.76
N SER A 71 -2.46 -4.96 -14.61
CA SER A 71 -1.80 -3.66 -14.80
C SER A 71 -1.98 -2.83 -13.55
N ALA A 72 -0.97 -2.06 -13.18
CA ALA A 72 -1.04 -1.17 -12.03
C ALA A 72 -0.45 0.19 -12.35
N THR A 73 -1.11 1.23 -11.87
CA THR A 73 -0.63 2.61 -11.87
C THR A 73 -0.77 3.19 -10.47
N TYR A 74 -0.20 4.34 -10.22
CA TYR A 74 -0.20 4.94 -8.89
C TYR A 74 -0.16 6.45 -8.94
N SER A 75 -0.58 7.08 -7.83
CA SER A 75 -0.43 8.53 -7.65
C SER A 75 1.04 8.89 -7.55
N LYS A 76 1.51 9.81 -8.39
CA LYS A 76 2.93 10.19 -8.47
C LYS A 76 3.30 11.33 -7.54
N GLU A 77 2.34 12.03 -6.99
CA GLU A 77 2.57 13.13 -6.06
C GLU A 77 2.80 12.63 -4.65
N ALA A 78 3.68 13.31 -3.91
CA ALA A 78 3.87 13.06 -2.49
C ALA A 78 2.61 13.47 -1.72
N VAL A 79 2.24 12.68 -0.72
CA VAL A 79 1.10 12.96 0.14
C VAL A 79 1.56 13.36 1.53
N ALA A 80 0.90 14.37 2.07
CA ALA A 80 1.18 14.88 3.40
C ALA A 80 0.77 13.87 4.48
N PRO A 81 1.34 13.97 5.71
CA PRO A 81 0.83 13.21 6.84
C PRO A 81 -0.68 13.35 7.01
N GLY A 82 -1.37 12.23 7.18
CA GLY A 82 -2.83 12.16 7.28
C GLY A 82 -3.56 11.96 5.95
N ASP A 83 -2.88 12.18 4.82
CA ASP A 83 -3.44 11.93 3.49
C ASP A 83 -3.06 10.54 2.98
N SER A 84 -3.66 10.14 1.85
CA SER A 84 -3.43 8.83 1.25
C SER A 84 -3.05 8.96 -0.23
N ALA A 85 -2.07 8.16 -0.64
CA ALA A 85 -1.82 7.86 -2.04
C ALA A 85 -2.70 6.70 -2.50
N VAL A 86 -2.80 6.49 -3.80
CA VAL A 86 -3.64 5.44 -4.38
C VAL A 86 -2.86 4.62 -5.39
N VAL A 87 -3.02 3.30 -5.33
CA VAL A 87 -2.57 2.36 -6.36
C VAL A 87 -3.81 1.86 -7.10
N TYR A 88 -3.84 2.06 -8.40
CA TYR A 88 -4.92 1.61 -9.29
C TYR A 88 -4.52 0.31 -9.95
N VAL A 89 -5.36 -0.70 -9.84
CA VAL A 89 -5.09 -2.04 -10.37
C VAL A 89 -6.21 -2.46 -11.32
N SER A 90 -5.81 -2.91 -12.49
CA SER A 90 -6.72 -3.47 -13.50
C SER A 90 -6.37 -4.94 -13.74
N PHE A 91 -7.39 -5.78 -13.78
CA PHE A 91 -7.28 -7.20 -14.07
C PHE A 91 -8.03 -7.53 -15.37
N PHE A 92 -7.35 -8.22 -16.28
CA PHE A 92 -7.86 -8.57 -17.61
C PHE A 92 -8.17 -10.06 -17.65
N PRO A 93 -9.47 -10.47 -17.63
CA PRO A 93 -9.83 -11.89 -17.56
C PRO A 93 -9.79 -12.63 -18.89
N LYS A 94 -9.56 -11.94 -20.01
CA LYS A 94 -9.55 -12.53 -21.33
C LYS A 94 -8.57 -13.71 -21.43
N ASP A 95 -9.05 -14.82 -21.97
CA ASP A 95 -8.29 -16.08 -22.17
C ASP A 95 -7.82 -16.71 -20.84
N LEU A 96 -8.43 -16.36 -19.74
CA LEU A 96 -8.16 -16.95 -18.42
C LEU A 96 -9.31 -17.87 -18.00
N ASP A 97 -9.02 -18.79 -17.09
CA ASP A 97 -9.99 -19.71 -16.50
C ASP A 97 -9.50 -20.14 -15.12
N GLY A 98 -10.42 -20.16 -14.17
CA GLY A 98 -10.14 -20.60 -12.81
C GLY A 98 -9.81 -19.49 -11.83
N ARG A 99 -9.17 -19.87 -10.73
CA ARG A 99 -8.85 -18.96 -9.62
C ARG A 99 -7.51 -18.28 -9.83
N TYR A 100 -7.52 -16.99 -9.60
CA TYR A 100 -6.31 -16.16 -9.69
C TYR A 100 -6.09 -15.41 -8.40
N LEU A 101 -4.84 -15.46 -7.93
CA LEU A 101 -4.33 -14.65 -6.84
C LEU A 101 -3.07 -13.96 -7.37
N LYS A 102 -3.15 -12.65 -7.58
CA LYS A 102 -2.03 -11.87 -8.12
C LYS A 102 -1.53 -10.88 -7.08
N THR A 103 -0.22 -10.75 -7.02
CA THR A 103 0.46 -9.85 -6.09
C THR A 103 0.98 -8.63 -6.83
N ILE A 104 0.72 -7.46 -6.28
CA ILE A 104 1.24 -6.19 -6.74
C ILE A 104 2.22 -5.67 -5.68
N TYR A 105 3.47 -5.49 -6.05
CA TYR A 105 4.48 -4.94 -5.16
C TYR A 105 4.47 -3.43 -5.24
N VAL A 106 4.43 -2.78 -4.10
CA VAL A 106 4.40 -1.32 -3.98
C VAL A 106 5.68 -0.86 -3.30
N TYR A 107 6.41 0.01 -3.96
CA TYR A 107 7.63 0.61 -3.44
C TYR A 107 7.36 2.04 -3.03
N THR A 108 7.71 2.36 -1.79
CA THR A 108 7.52 3.69 -1.21
C THR A 108 8.80 4.18 -0.55
N ASN A 109 8.86 5.46 -0.23
CA ASN A 109 9.98 6.06 0.50
C ASN A 109 9.92 5.78 2.01
N THR A 110 9.27 4.69 2.41
CA THR A 110 9.09 4.30 3.81
C THR A 110 9.96 3.11 4.20
N VAL A 111 9.92 2.74 5.48
CA VAL A 111 10.58 1.52 5.98
C VAL A 111 9.48 0.62 6.57
N PRO A 112 9.28 -0.60 6.03
CA PRO A 112 9.97 -1.17 4.87
C PRO A 112 9.58 -0.46 3.57
N ARG A 113 10.51 -0.37 2.62
CA ARG A 113 10.29 0.27 1.33
C ARG A 113 9.35 -0.53 0.43
N LYS A 114 9.42 -1.86 0.50
CA LYS A 114 8.64 -2.78 -0.33
C LYS A 114 7.49 -3.36 0.47
N ASN A 115 6.29 -3.16 -0.01
CA ASN A 115 5.08 -3.80 0.49
C ASN A 115 4.35 -4.47 -0.66
N HIS A 116 3.29 -5.20 -0.37
CA HIS A 116 2.48 -5.83 -1.40
C HIS A 116 1.00 -5.77 -1.07
N VAL A 117 0.21 -5.71 -2.12
CA VAL A 117 -1.23 -5.91 -2.10
C VAL A 117 -1.60 -7.02 -3.07
N ARG A 118 -2.76 -7.60 -2.92
CA ARG A 118 -3.20 -8.75 -3.72
C ARG A 118 -4.59 -8.56 -4.26
N ILE A 119 -4.81 -9.13 -5.43
CA ILE A 119 -6.15 -9.28 -6.00
C ILE A 119 -6.49 -10.75 -6.15
N LYS A 120 -7.77 -11.05 -5.98
CA LYS A 120 -8.34 -12.38 -6.20
C LYS A 120 -9.45 -12.29 -7.23
N ALA A 121 -9.56 -13.30 -8.08
CA ALA A 121 -10.65 -13.43 -9.02
C ALA A 121 -10.91 -14.90 -9.33
N LEU A 122 -12.17 -15.24 -9.56
CA LEU A 122 -12.57 -16.52 -10.12
C LEU A 122 -13.09 -16.24 -11.53
N VAL A 123 -12.30 -16.60 -12.54
CA VAL A 123 -12.68 -16.39 -13.93
C VAL A 123 -13.45 -17.62 -14.42
N VAL A 124 -14.62 -17.39 -15.00
CA VAL A 124 -15.52 -18.43 -15.47
C VAL A 124 -15.90 -18.16 -16.93
N PRO A 125 -16.25 -19.21 -17.69
CA PRO A 125 -16.78 -19.03 -19.04
C PRO A 125 -18.04 -18.15 -19.05
N PRO A 126 -18.29 -17.41 -20.14
CA PRO A 126 -19.50 -16.60 -20.28
C PRO A 126 -20.77 -17.39 -19.98
N GLY A 127 -21.68 -16.81 -19.20
CA GLY A 127 -22.94 -17.45 -18.80
C GLY A 127 -22.86 -18.32 -17.54
N LYS A 128 -21.69 -18.43 -16.91
CA LYS A 128 -21.48 -19.22 -15.68
C LYS A 128 -21.12 -18.38 -14.45
N GLU A 129 -21.43 -17.10 -14.48
CA GLU A 129 -21.14 -16.15 -13.39
C GLU A 129 -22.03 -16.35 -12.15
N LYS A 130 -22.93 -17.27 -12.18
CA LYS A 130 -23.82 -17.55 -11.04
C LYS A 130 -23.26 -18.61 -10.10
#